data_eb91d265016cd06c5bad6d319650b154
#
_entry.id   eb91d265016cd06c5bad6d319650b154
#
_cell.length_a   1.000
_cell.length_b   1.000
_cell.length_c   1.000
_cell.angle_alpha   90.00
_cell.angle_beta   90.00
_cell.angle_gamma   90.00
#
_symmetry.space_group_name_H-M   'P 1'
#
loop_
_entity.id
_entity.type
_entity.pdbx_description
1 polymer ?
#
loop_
_entity_poly.entity_id
_entity_poly.type
_entity_poly.pdbx_seq_one_letter_code
_entity_poly.pdbx_strand_id
1 'polypeptide(L)'
;MKNNRRKKIRPIYVSFLATLLTAAFLLNLVYLLYFSYSARKLDREERARSLNQTVYYVNHYMGELESSADLLSISSTIQKLLTHRVKKNYLDYLDCSEAISEYAMTVPKIYRIDFYTASSCTLVTSSEGVFYDLTAQERENYEQYMESDEKWFMDIHYAGKEPGLVSKTRNEEYISLIKPVYSKYTGKKTGALCISVRIAELEQLMPQTTDLSEGVCMYYKGEMVLGTENEPSGVQRIQQVSDYMDMSFAYDYRPAAVGIFNWKYMATMMQIIVFFAGIFLVIVRISERRMFDPVKQLLDGFHQMEKGNFELRLTQDRNDIFGELFYGFNHMAEQLQKMIDQLSEERAHRNEIKFRLLQMQIKPHFLYNLFNNMIWMMEQKDYEKLEVLIQSTAGYYKTALNFGNRDILLMDNRRQ
;
A
#
# COMPACT_ATOMS: atom_id res chain seq x y z
N MET A 1 -29.07 19.93 32.66
CA MET A 1 -29.51 19.21 31.42
C MET A 1 -28.56 19.27 30.24
N LYS A 2 -27.69 20.26 30.05
CA LYS A 2 -26.70 20.36 28.94
C LYS A 2 -25.67 19.24 28.88
N ASN A 3 -25.30 18.63 30.00
CA ASN A 3 -24.20 17.65 30.07
C ASN A 3 -24.60 16.22 29.68
N ASN A 4 -25.89 15.88 29.77
CA ASN A 4 -26.38 14.52 29.49
C ASN A 4 -26.63 14.27 27.97
N ARG A 5 -26.83 15.31 27.16
CA ARG A 5 -27.06 15.20 25.70
C ARG A 5 -25.77 15.04 24.91
N ARG A 6 -24.66 15.66 25.33
CA ARG A 6 -23.33 15.42 24.75
C ARG A 6 -22.87 13.95 24.90
N LYS A 7 -23.35 13.23 25.93
CA LYS A 7 -23.03 11.80 26.14
C LYS A 7 -23.71 10.85 25.14
N LYS A 8 -24.85 11.17 24.56
CA LYS A 8 -25.58 10.29 23.62
C LYS A 8 -25.08 10.39 22.16
N ILE A 9 -24.49 11.52 21.76
CA ILE A 9 -24.02 11.76 20.38
C ILE A 9 -22.58 11.27 20.19
N ARG A 10 -21.77 11.28 21.25
CA ARG A 10 -20.40 10.74 21.24
C ARG A 10 -20.27 9.31 20.68
N PRO A 11 -21.13 8.32 21.02
CA PRO A 11 -20.95 6.96 20.53
C PRO A 11 -21.09 6.83 19.00
N ILE A 12 -21.93 7.63 18.35
CA ILE A 12 -22.12 7.60 16.90
C ILE A 12 -20.86 8.10 16.19
N TYR A 13 -20.26 9.20 16.65
CA TYR A 13 -18.99 9.68 16.09
C TYR A 13 -17.82 8.73 16.36
N VAL A 14 -17.79 8.13 17.55
CA VAL A 14 -16.77 7.13 17.91
C VAL A 14 -16.91 5.90 17.03
N SER A 15 -18.12 5.40 16.79
CA SER A 15 -18.36 4.27 15.89
C SER A 15 -17.96 4.59 14.45
N PHE A 16 -18.35 5.77 13.94
CA PHE A 16 -17.97 6.22 12.59
C PHE A 16 -16.45 6.40 12.45
N LEU A 17 -15.80 6.99 13.46
CA LEU A 17 -14.34 7.12 13.49
C LEU A 17 -13.67 5.73 13.50
N ALA A 18 -14.18 4.81 14.31
CA ALA A 18 -13.66 3.44 14.38
C ALA A 18 -13.78 2.73 13.02
N THR A 19 -14.92 2.82 12.33
CA THR A 19 -15.09 2.22 10.99
C THR A 19 -14.16 2.84 9.96
N LEU A 20 -13.93 4.15 10.01
CA LEU A 20 -13.03 4.83 9.09
C LEU A 20 -11.57 4.48 9.36
N LEU A 21 -11.16 4.37 10.62
CA LEU A 21 -9.82 3.92 11.02
C LEU A 21 -9.59 2.44 10.65
N THR A 22 -10.57 1.57 10.83
CA THR A 22 -10.46 0.17 10.40
C THR A 22 -10.34 0.05 8.88
N ALA A 23 -11.10 0.83 8.11
CA ALA A 23 -10.97 0.87 6.65
C ALA A 23 -9.59 1.38 6.21
N ALA A 24 -9.08 2.44 6.84
CA ALA A 24 -7.74 2.95 6.59
C ALA A 24 -6.65 1.93 6.95
N PHE A 25 -6.80 1.21 8.06
CA PHE A 25 -5.88 0.15 8.46
C PHE A 25 -5.89 -1.01 7.46
N LEU A 26 -7.05 -1.49 7.02
CA LEU A 26 -7.16 -2.55 6.02
C LEU A 26 -6.54 -2.15 4.69
N LEU A 27 -6.77 -0.92 4.25
CA LEU A 27 -6.19 -0.39 3.01
C LEU A 27 -4.66 -0.30 3.11
N ASN A 28 -4.13 0.12 4.25
CA ASN A 28 -2.68 0.11 4.51
C ASN A 28 -2.11 -1.31 4.54
N LEU A 29 -2.83 -2.28 5.12
CA LEU A 29 -2.39 -3.68 5.13
C LEU A 29 -2.33 -4.26 3.70
N VAL A 30 -3.34 -4.01 2.88
CA VAL A 30 -3.36 -4.42 1.47
C VAL A 30 -2.22 -3.76 0.70
N TYR A 31 -1.98 -2.47 0.93
CA TYR A 31 -0.86 -1.75 0.32
C TYR A 31 0.49 -2.33 0.73
N LEU A 32 0.68 -2.67 2.01
CA LEU A 32 1.90 -3.33 2.51
C LEU A 32 2.16 -4.66 1.79
N LEU A 33 1.13 -5.50 1.70
CA LEU A 33 1.23 -6.81 1.04
C LEU A 33 1.56 -6.64 -0.44
N TYR A 34 0.89 -5.73 -1.14
CA TYR A 34 1.15 -5.41 -2.54
C TYR A 34 2.57 -4.87 -2.75
N PHE A 35 3.02 -3.93 -1.91
CA PHE A 35 4.36 -3.36 -1.99
C PHE A 35 5.43 -4.41 -1.73
N SER A 36 5.24 -5.26 -0.71
CA SER A 36 6.14 -6.38 -0.40
C SER A 36 6.24 -7.36 -1.56
N TYR A 37 5.12 -7.73 -2.16
CA TYR A 37 5.09 -8.60 -3.34
C TYR A 37 5.80 -7.96 -4.54
N SER A 38 5.49 -6.71 -4.84
CA SER A 38 6.07 -5.97 -5.97
C SER A 38 7.58 -5.78 -5.82
N ALA A 39 8.04 -5.46 -4.60
CA ALA A 39 9.47 -5.30 -4.32
C ALA A 39 10.24 -6.62 -4.51
N ARG A 40 9.70 -7.74 -4.02
CA ARG A 40 10.32 -9.07 -4.22
C ARG A 40 10.33 -9.49 -5.68
N LYS A 41 9.27 -9.17 -6.42
CA LYS A 41 9.20 -9.46 -7.86
C LYS A 41 10.24 -8.66 -8.63
N LEU A 42 10.37 -7.36 -8.35
CA LEU A 42 11.35 -6.50 -8.99
C LEU A 42 12.79 -6.94 -8.69
N ASP A 43 13.09 -7.26 -7.42
CA ASP A 43 14.39 -7.77 -7.00
C ASP A 43 14.75 -9.06 -7.76
N ARG A 44 13.81 -10.01 -7.84
CA ARG A 44 14.02 -11.25 -8.61
C ARG A 44 14.27 -11.00 -10.10
N GLU A 45 13.51 -10.08 -10.72
CA GLU A 45 13.69 -9.73 -12.14
C GLU A 45 15.05 -9.06 -12.38
N GLU A 46 15.49 -8.21 -11.47
CA GLU A 46 16.80 -7.56 -11.55
C GLU A 46 17.94 -8.59 -11.44
N ARG A 47 17.84 -9.52 -10.48
CA ARG A 47 18.81 -10.62 -10.33
C ARG A 47 18.82 -11.54 -11.55
N ALA A 48 17.65 -11.87 -12.10
CA ALA A 48 17.55 -12.67 -13.32
C ALA A 48 18.18 -11.97 -14.53
N ARG A 49 18.02 -10.65 -14.66
CA ARG A 49 18.69 -9.87 -15.72
C ARG A 49 20.20 -9.88 -15.55
N SER A 50 20.70 -9.72 -14.33
CA SER A 50 22.13 -9.79 -14.02
C SER A 50 22.71 -11.16 -14.38
N LEU A 51 22.01 -12.24 -14.02
CA LEU A 51 22.41 -13.59 -14.40
C LEU A 51 22.45 -13.78 -15.92
N ASN A 52 21.41 -13.32 -16.63
CA ASN A 52 21.35 -13.38 -18.09
C ASN A 52 22.54 -12.65 -18.76
N GLN A 53 22.88 -11.48 -18.21
CA GLN A 53 24.07 -10.76 -18.69
C GLN A 53 25.36 -11.53 -18.47
N THR A 54 25.53 -12.15 -17.30
CA THR A 54 26.69 -12.98 -16.99
C THR A 54 26.79 -14.15 -17.95
N VAL A 55 25.70 -14.88 -18.16
CA VAL A 55 25.63 -15.99 -19.10
C VAL A 55 26.01 -15.53 -20.50
N TYR A 56 25.50 -14.40 -20.95
CA TYR A 56 25.83 -13.84 -22.26
C TYR A 56 27.32 -13.51 -22.38
N TYR A 57 27.94 -12.86 -21.39
CA TYR A 57 29.33 -12.49 -21.43
C TYR A 57 30.25 -13.73 -21.39
N VAL A 58 29.93 -14.71 -20.54
CA VAL A 58 30.72 -15.96 -20.48
C VAL A 58 30.59 -16.74 -21.80
N ASN A 59 29.37 -16.89 -22.33
CA ASN A 59 29.16 -17.56 -23.62
C ASN A 59 29.90 -16.88 -24.78
N HIS A 60 29.87 -15.54 -24.81
CA HIS A 60 30.57 -14.76 -25.81
C HIS A 60 32.07 -14.95 -25.70
N TYR A 61 32.60 -14.89 -24.48
CA TYR A 61 34.02 -15.11 -24.22
C TYR A 61 34.48 -16.54 -24.59
N MET A 62 33.69 -17.55 -24.22
CA MET A 62 33.97 -18.93 -24.61
C MET A 62 33.95 -19.13 -26.14
N GLY A 63 33.00 -18.47 -26.83
CA GLY A 63 32.93 -18.46 -28.28
C GLY A 63 34.12 -17.76 -28.95
N GLU A 64 34.68 -16.72 -28.34
CA GLU A 64 35.93 -16.09 -28.81
C GLU A 64 37.13 -17.04 -28.65
N LEU A 65 37.21 -17.78 -27.53
CA LEU A 65 38.22 -18.77 -27.31
C LEU A 65 38.12 -19.94 -28.31
N GLU A 66 36.90 -20.39 -28.61
CA GLU A 66 36.64 -21.41 -29.62
C GLU A 66 37.11 -20.95 -31.00
N SER A 67 36.73 -19.72 -31.39
CA SER A 67 37.16 -19.14 -32.65
C SER A 67 38.67 -19.02 -32.75
N SER A 68 39.32 -18.66 -31.65
CA SER A 68 40.79 -18.59 -31.56
C SER A 68 41.44 -19.95 -31.75
N ALA A 69 40.90 -21.00 -31.12
CA ALA A 69 41.36 -22.34 -31.27
C ALA A 69 41.16 -22.86 -32.72
N ASP A 70 40.05 -22.52 -33.36
CA ASP A 70 39.79 -22.87 -34.75
C ASP A 70 40.81 -22.24 -35.68
N LEU A 71 41.07 -20.96 -35.55
CA LEU A 71 42.07 -20.24 -36.34
C LEU A 71 43.50 -20.86 -36.18
N LEU A 72 43.88 -21.10 -34.93
CA LEU A 72 45.17 -21.72 -34.64
C LEU A 72 45.27 -23.13 -35.22
N SER A 73 44.19 -23.93 -35.07
CA SER A 73 44.18 -25.32 -35.54
C SER A 73 44.41 -25.47 -37.03
N ILE A 74 44.00 -24.52 -37.85
CA ILE A 74 44.16 -24.49 -39.30
C ILE A 74 45.44 -23.78 -39.76
N SER A 75 46.17 -23.14 -38.84
CA SER A 75 47.39 -22.40 -39.15
C SER A 75 48.41 -23.29 -39.81
N SER A 76 49.22 -22.73 -40.73
CA SER A 76 50.27 -23.51 -41.47
C SER A 76 51.27 -24.07 -40.51
N THR A 77 51.65 -23.42 -39.46
CA THR A 77 52.62 -23.81 -38.45
C THR A 77 52.16 -25.06 -37.68
N ILE A 78 50.90 -25.04 -37.13
CA ILE A 78 50.35 -26.22 -36.44
C ILE A 78 50.14 -27.39 -37.43
N GLN A 79 49.58 -27.13 -38.61
CA GLN A 79 49.35 -28.19 -39.62
C GLN A 79 50.61 -28.82 -40.12
N LYS A 80 51.73 -28.10 -40.16
CA LYS A 80 53.06 -28.66 -40.51
C LYS A 80 53.48 -29.73 -39.50
N LEU A 81 53.24 -29.49 -38.20
CA LEU A 81 53.55 -30.49 -37.16
C LEU A 81 52.62 -31.71 -37.18
N LEU A 82 51.45 -31.66 -37.80
CA LEU A 82 50.53 -32.79 -37.93
C LEU A 82 50.83 -33.67 -39.18
N THR A 83 51.82 -33.32 -40.00
CA THR A 83 52.12 -34.01 -41.21
C THR A 83 53.09 -35.21 -40.97
N HIS A 84 52.72 -36.44 -41.35
CA HIS A 84 53.49 -37.62 -41.12
C HIS A 84 54.67 -37.80 -42.12
N ARG A 85 54.71 -37.00 -43.20
CA ARG A 85 55.64 -37.23 -44.34
C ARG A 85 57.02 -36.55 -44.25
N VAL A 86 57.18 -35.64 -43.29
CA VAL A 86 58.45 -34.90 -43.17
C VAL A 86 59.08 -35.23 -41.82
N LYS A 87 60.37 -35.49 -41.80
CA LYS A 87 61.14 -35.66 -40.57
C LYS A 87 61.10 -34.32 -39.83
N LYS A 88 60.40 -34.25 -38.72
CA LYS A 88 60.22 -33.02 -37.93
C LYS A 88 61.55 -32.62 -37.34
N ASN A 89 61.90 -31.34 -37.54
CA ASN A 89 63.09 -30.76 -36.95
C ASN A 89 62.76 -30.02 -35.70
N TYR A 90 63.64 -29.90 -34.77
CA TYR A 90 63.46 -29.09 -33.52
C TYR A 90 62.95 -27.65 -33.80
N LEU A 91 63.47 -27.06 -34.91
CA LEU A 91 63.07 -25.75 -35.38
C LEU A 91 61.55 -25.65 -35.68
N ASP A 92 60.93 -26.69 -36.22
CA ASP A 92 59.48 -26.71 -36.52
C ASP A 92 58.65 -26.59 -35.25
N TYR A 93 59.11 -27.15 -34.12
CA TYR A 93 58.47 -27.04 -32.83
C TYR A 93 58.69 -25.66 -32.18
N LEU A 94 59.89 -25.07 -32.37
CA LEU A 94 60.16 -23.69 -31.90
C LEU A 94 59.31 -22.69 -32.66
N ASP A 95 59.19 -22.79 -33.99
CA ASP A 95 58.34 -21.94 -34.81
C ASP A 95 56.88 -22.02 -34.33
N CYS A 96 56.44 -23.23 -33.93
CA CYS A 96 55.12 -23.41 -33.37
C CYS A 96 54.94 -22.73 -31.96
N SER A 97 55.97 -22.93 -31.10
CA SER A 97 55.98 -22.32 -29.76
C SER A 97 55.96 -20.79 -29.86
N GLU A 98 56.74 -20.24 -30.80
CA GLU A 98 56.75 -18.79 -31.05
C GLU A 98 55.40 -18.27 -31.55
N ALA A 99 54.80 -19.00 -32.56
CA ALA A 99 53.49 -18.62 -33.10
C ALA A 99 52.36 -18.66 -32.08
N ILE A 100 52.30 -19.71 -31.23
CA ILE A 100 51.26 -19.80 -30.17
C ILE A 100 51.52 -18.83 -29.04
N SER A 101 52.78 -18.48 -28.73
CA SER A 101 53.17 -17.45 -27.76
C SER A 101 52.73 -16.04 -28.24
N GLU A 102 53.04 -15.69 -29.48
CA GLU A 102 52.60 -14.44 -30.10
C GLU A 102 51.10 -14.32 -30.11
N TYR A 103 50.41 -15.42 -30.45
CA TYR A 103 48.94 -15.42 -30.42
C TYR A 103 48.37 -15.27 -29.00
N ALA A 104 48.92 -15.94 -28.00
CA ALA A 104 48.52 -15.81 -26.61
C ALA A 104 48.70 -14.39 -26.06
N MET A 105 49.73 -13.67 -26.55
CA MET A 105 49.95 -12.26 -26.19
C MET A 105 48.98 -11.30 -26.88
N THR A 106 48.46 -11.68 -28.05
CA THR A 106 47.56 -10.85 -28.87
C THR A 106 46.11 -10.92 -28.40
N VAL A 107 45.68 -12.10 -27.93
CA VAL A 107 44.31 -12.30 -27.47
C VAL A 107 44.22 -12.05 -25.98
N PRO A 108 43.43 -11.04 -25.53
CA PRO A 108 43.31 -10.69 -24.12
C PRO A 108 42.80 -11.88 -23.29
N LYS A 109 43.33 -12.00 -22.06
CA LYS A 109 42.84 -12.97 -21.06
C LYS A 109 43.22 -14.42 -21.30
N ILE A 110 43.89 -14.78 -22.41
CA ILE A 110 44.49 -16.11 -22.56
C ILE A 110 45.71 -16.20 -21.64
N TYR A 111 45.69 -17.19 -20.74
CA TYR A 111 46.80 -17.46 -19.82
C TYR A 111 47.89 -18.24 -20.50
N ARG A 112 47.53 -19.35 -21.21
CA ARG A 112 48.46 -20.26 -21.87
C ARG A 112 47.77 -20.98 -23.02
N ILE A 113 48.56 -21.30 -24.06
CA ILE A 113 48.12 -22.15 -25.16
C ILE A 113 49.10 -23.33 -25.24
N ASP A 114 48.57 -24.55 -25.27
CA ASP A 114 49.33 -25.78 -25.39
C ASP A 114 48.88 -26.54 -26.62
N PHE A 115 49.83 -27.09 -27.36
CA PHE A 115 49.56 -27.91 -28.53
C PHE A 115 50.21 -29.26 -28.39
N TYR A 116 49.38 -30.32 -28.32
CA TYR A 116 49.85 -31.72 -28.27
C TYR A 116 49.81 -32.35 -29.64
N THR A 117 50.90 -33.09 -30.00
CA THR A 117 50.99 -33.90 -31.24
C THR A 117 51.06 -35.37 -30.89
N ALA A 118 50.03 -36.13 -31.29
CA ALA A 118 49.97 -37.58 -31.02
C ALA A 118 51.10 -38.36 -31.76
N SER A 119 51.52 -37.92 -32.97
CA SER A 119 52.51 -38.60 -33.77
C SER A 119 53.90 -38.59 -33.16
N SER A 120 54.27 -37.62 -32.35
CA SER A 120 55.59 -37.50 -31.71
C SER A 120 55.51 -37.48 -30.20
N CYS A 121 54.27 -37.58 -29.62
CA CYS A 121 54.03 -37.45 -28.19
C CYS A 121 54.72 -36.20 -27.64
N THR A 122 54.64 -35.08 -28.37
CA THR A 122 55.29 -33.83 -28.02
C THR A 122 54.27 -32.78 -27.65
N LEU A 123 54.54 -32.06 -26.59
CA LEU A 123 53.76 -30.92 -26.15
C LEU A 123 54.54 -29.62 -26.41
N VAL A 124 53.89 -28.68 -27.09
CA VAL A 124 54.42 -27.34 -27.37
C VAL A 124 53.59 -26.37 -26.56
N THR A 125 54.22 -25.54 -25.73
CA THR A 125 53.51 -24.57 -24.89
C THR A 125 53.91 -23.15 -25.24
N SER A 126 53.00 -22.21 -25.06
CA SER A 126 53.26 -20.77 -25.30
C SER A 126 54.13 -20.14 -24.21
N SER A 127 54.24 -20.75 -23.05
CA SER A 127 54.92 -20.19 -21.88
C SER A 127 56.24 -20.88 -21.52
N GLU A 128 56.36 -22.20 -21.79
CA GLU A 128 57.47 -23.01 -21.27
C GLU A 128 58.29 -23.73 -22.38
N GLY A 129 57.85 -23.59 -23.63
CA GLY A 129 58.60 -24.15 -24.77
C GLY A 129 58.10 -25.52 -25.17
N VAL A 130 59.06 -26.46 -25.48
CA VAL A 130 58.75 -27.76 -26.09
C VAL A 130 59.15 -28.90 -25.16
N PHE A 131 58.16 -29.79 -24.87
CA PHE A 131 58.37 -30.97 -24.01
C PHE A 131 58.21 -32.26 -24.80
N TYR A 132 59.28 -33.13 -24.79
CA TYR A 132 59.27 -34.37 -25.44
C TYR A 132 59.01 -35.59 -24.54
N ASP A 133 59.25 -35.44 -23.24
CA ASP A 133 59.06 -36.47 -22.23
C ASP A 133 57.87 -36.18 -21.37
N LEU A 134 56.66 -36.49 -21.89
CA LEU A 134 55.47 -36.47 -21.14
C LEU A 134 55.37 -37.65 -20.19
N THR A 135 54.85 -37.44 -18.99
CA THR A 135 54.53 -38.53 -18.08
C THR A 135 53.48 -39.47 -18.69
N ALA A 136 53.39 -40.70 -18.20
CA ALA A 136 52.36 -41.64 -18.67
C ALA A 136 50.96 -41.12 -18.49
N GLN A 137 50.70 -40.42 -17.35
CA GLN A 137 49.39 -39.82 -17.02
C GLN A 137 49.06 -38.68 -17.97
N GLU A 138 49.98 -37.77 -18.26
CA GLU A 138 49.76 -36.65 -19.18
C GLU A 138 49.43 -37.14 -20.59
N ARG A 139 50.12 -38.18 -21.03
CA ARG A 139 49.86 -38.80 -22.33
C ARG A 139 48.47 -39.42 -22.38
N GLU A 140 48.11 -40.20 -21.36
CA GLU A 140 46.81 -40.84 -21.26
C GLU A 140 45.67 -39.83 -21.29
N ASN A 141 45.82 -38.70 -20.58
CA ASN A 141 44.83 -37.62 -20.60
C ASN A 141 44.64 -37.05 -22.02
N TYR A 142 45.70 -36.74 -22.75
CA TYR A 142 45.59 -36.27 -24.13
C TYR A 142 45.03 -37.33 -25.10
N GLU A 143 45.38 -38.61 -24.94
CA GLU A 143 44.84 -39.70 -25.74
C GLU A 143 43.31 -39.86 -25.46
N GLN A 144 42.89 -39.78 -24.24
CA GLN A 144 41.47 -39.82 -23.88
C GLN A 144 40.69 -38.70 -24.58
N TYR A 145 41.23 -37.49 -24.63
CA TYR A 145 40.59 -36.37 -25.35
C TYR A 145 40.56 -36.59 -26.85
N MET A 146 41.56 -37.28 -27.40
CA MET A 146 41.60 -37.60 -28.80
C MET A 146 40.63 -38.73 -29.22
N GLU A 147 40.32 -39.67 -28.33
CA GLU A 147 39.38 -40.74 -28.55
C GLU A 147 37.91 -40.31 -28.43
N SER A 148 37.63 -39.29 -27.66
CA SER A 148 36.28 -38.79 -27.48
C SER A 148 35.70 -38.14 -28.74
N ASP A 149 34.37 -38.27 -28.93
CA ASP A 149 33.61 -37.61 -30.00
C ASP A 149 33.21 -36.18 -29.69
N GLU A 150 33.52 -35.69 -28.50
CA GLU A 150 33.21 -34.32 -28.11
C GLU A 150 34.06 -33.33 -28.90
N LYS A 151 33.43 -32.20 -29.29
CA LYS A 151 34.16 -31.14 -30.01
C LYS A 151 35.07 -30.35 -29.09
N TRP A 152 34.70 -30.27 -27.81
CA TRP A 152 35.37 -29.52 -26.78
C TRP A 152 35.30 -30.22 -25.44
N PHE A 153 36.38 -30.12 -24.68
CA PHE A 153 36.44 -30.50 -23.28
C PHE A 153 36.80 -29.28 -22.44
N MET A 154 36.27 -29.22 -21.26
CA MET A 154 36.70 -28.27 -20.24
C MET A 154 37.36 -29.04 -19.11
N ASP A 155 38.61 -28.73 -18.84
CA ASP A 155 39.35 -29.25 -17.69
C ASP A 155 39.62 -28.12 -16.70
N ILE A 156 39.49 -28.41 -15.42
CA ILE A 156 39.58 -27.40 -14.35
C ILE A 156 40.72 -27.71 -13.45
N HIS A 157 41.64 -26.78 -13.37
CA HIS A 157 42.83 -26.91 -12.51
C HIS A 157 42.67 -25.99 -11.29
N TYR A 158 42.65 -26.61 -10.11
CA TYR A 158 42.60 -25.90 -8.84
C TYR A 158 43.98 -25.84 -8.17
N ALA A 159 44.28 -24.73 -7.49
CA ALA A 159 45.49 -24.56 -6.73
C ALA A 159 45.68 -25.69 -5.71
N GLY A 160 46.86 -26.31 -5.69
CA GLY A 160 47.21 -27.36 -4.72
C GLY A 160 46.83 -28.80 -5.14
N LYS A 161 46.11 -29.03 -6.24
CA LYS A 161 45.95 -30.36 -6.86
C LYS A 161 47.11 -30.66 -7.80
N GLU A 162 47.44 -31.95 -7.93
CA GLU A 162 48.45 -32.32 -8.93
C GLU A 162 48.02 -31.86 -10.33
N PRO A 163 48.94 -31.30 -11.12
CA PRO A 163 48.58 -30.74 -12.42
C PRO A 163 48.12 -31.86 -13.37
N GLY A 164 46.87 -31.77 -13.84
CA GLY A 164 46.34 -32.72 -14.81
C GLY A 164 47.01 -32.63 -16.18
N LEU A 165 47.55 -31.49 -16.52
CA LEU A 165 48.24 -31.18 -17.76
C LEU A 165 49.39 -30.20 -17.49
N VAL A 166 50.62 -30.68 -17.52
CA VAL A 166 51.89 -29.95 -17.48
C VAL A 166 51.80 -28.49 -16.97
N SER A 167 51.73 -28.31 -15.69
CA SER A 167 51.97 -26.98 -15.08
C SER A 167 52.92 -27.12 -13.90
N LYS A 168 54.07 -26.47 -13.96
CA LYS A 168 54.98 -26.34 -12.82
C LYS A 168 54.53 -25.28 -11.82
N THR A 169 53.48 -24.50 -12.16
CA THR A 169 52.94 -23.45 -11.29
C THR A 169 51.81 -24.00 -10.42
N ARG A 170 52.15 -24.46 -9.20
CA ARG A 170 51.23 -25.04 -8.21
C ARG A 170 50.19 -24.06 -7.61
N ASN A 171 50.27 -22.78 -7.92
CA ASN A 171 49.49 -21.77 -7.22
C ASN A 171 48.45 -21.02 -8.07
N GLU A 172 48.28 -21.39 -9.35
CA GLU A 172 47.29 -20.70 -10.19
C GLU A 172 46.13 -21.62 -10.55
N GLU A 173 44.93 -21.04 -10.48
CA GLU A 173 43.68 -21.72 -10.84
C GLU A 173 43.28 -21.29 -12.26
N TYR A 174 43.06 -22.25 -13.12
CA TYR A 174 42.70 -22.00 -14.51
C TYR A 174 41.75 -23.05 -15.07
N ILE A 175 41.03 -22.66 -16.09
CA ILE A 175 40.17 -23.52 -16.88
C ILE A 175 40.80 -23.69 -18.23
N SER A 176 40.92 -24.94 -18.69
CA SER A 176 41.45 -25.29 -19.98
C SER A 176 40.36 -25.78 -20.91
N LEU A 177 40.25 -25.13 -22.06
CA LEU A 177 39.41 -25.54 -23.16
C LEU A 177 40.28 -26.40 -24.13
N ILE A 178 39.94 -27.65 -24.27
CA ILE A 178 40.70 -28.61 -25.06
C ILE A 178 39.93 -28.98 -26.32
N LYS A 179 40.57 -28.82 -27.46
CA LYS A 179 40.00 -29.14 -28.77
C LYS A 179 40.85 -30.13 -29.53
N PRO A 180 40.29 -31.26 -30.05
CA PRO A 180 41.03 -32.14 -30.96
C PRO A 180 41.31 -31.41 -32.29
N VAL A 181 42.52 -31.54 -32.78
CA VAL A 181 42.99 -30.94 -34.04
C VAL A 181 43.14 -32.00 -35.15
N TYR A 182 42.48 -31.71 -36.25
CA TYR A 182 42.48 -32.58 -37.41
C TYR A 182 43.57 -32.17 -38.41
N SER A 183 44.30 -33.15 -38.89
CA SER A 183 45.25 -32.92 -40.00
C SER A 183 44.45 -32.64 -41.27
N LYS A 184 44.68 -31.47 -41.89
CA LYS A 184 44.09 -31.13 -43.19
C LYS A 184 44.44 -32.07 -44.32
N TYR A 185 45.53 -32.92 -44.17
CA TYR A 185 46.01 -33.82 -45.17
C TYR A 185 45.39 -35.23 -45.06
N THR A 186 45.07 -35.67 -43.85
CA THR A 186 44.54 -37.01 -43.58
C THR A 186 43.10 -37.04 -43.09
N GLY A 187 42.58 -35.91 -42.65
CA GLY A 187 41.27 -35.82 -42.02
C GLY A 187 41.18 -36.49 -40.63
N LYS A 188 42.29 -37.04 -40.13
CA LYS A 188 42.31 -37.72 -38.83
C LYS A 188 42.64 -36.78 -37.69
N LYS A 189 42.10 -37.04 -36.48
CA LYS A 189 42.52 -36.39 -35.25
C LYS A 189 44.00 -36.76 -34.98
N THR A 190 44.89 -35.81 -34.95
CA THR A 190 46.36 -36.06 -34.85
C THR A 190 47.02 -35.17 -33.80
N GLY A 191 46.25 -34.29 -33.17
CA GLY A 191 46.72 -33.42 -32.12
C GLY A 191 45.57 -32.87 -31.26
N ALA A 192 45.89 -32.19 -30.20
CA ALA A 192 44.97 -31.47 -29.36
C ALA A 192 45.50 -30.06 -29.06
N LEU A 193 44.63 -29.07 -29.16
CA LEU A 193 44.92 -27.68 -28.79
C LEU A 193 44.20 -27.38 -27.46
N CYS A 194 44.92 -26.86 -26.49
CA CYS A 194 44.41 -26.50 -25.18
C CYS A 194 44.62 -25.01 -24.99
N ILE A 195 43.56 -24.28 -24.72
CA ILE A 195 43.60 -22.86 -24.36
C ILE A 195 43.19 -22.73 -22.91
N SER A 196 44.09 -22.22 -22.09
CA SER A 196 43.89 -22.05 -20.65
C SER A 196 43.62 -20.58 -20.30
N VAL A 197 42.64 -20.35 -19.43
CA VAL A 197 42.21 -19.05 -18.93
C VAL A 197 42.22 -19.09 -17.42
N ARG A 198 42.70 -18.03 -16.77
CA ARG A 198 42.64 -17.94 -15.31
C ARG A 198 41.22 -17.83 -14.82
N ILE A 199 40.89 -18.52 -13.73
CA ILE A 199 39.57 -18.43 -13.08
C ILE A 199 39.25 -16.98 -12.68
N ALA A 200 40.23 -16.22 -12.20
CA ALA A 200 40.07 -14.81 -11.85
C ALA A 200 39.60 -13.93 -13.04
N GLU A 201 39.91 -14.30 -14.29
CA GLU A 201 39.42 -13.57 -15.47
C GLU A 201 37.93 -13.83 -15.74
N LEU A 202 37.47 -15.03 -15.46
CA LEU A 202 36.05 -15.38 -15.53
C LEU A 202 35.25 -14.74 -14.37
N GLU A 203 35.84 -14.68 -13.19
CA GLU A 203 35.24 -14.00 -12.05
C GLU A 203 34.96 -12.51 -12.32
N GLN A 204 35.83 -11.85 -13.10
CA GLN A 204 35.62 -10.46 -13.50
C GLN A 204 34.40 -10.26 -14.41
N LEU A 205 33.92 -11.29 -15.09
CA LEU A 205 32.70 -11.26 -15.90
C LEU A 205 31.45 -11.43 -15.08
N MET A 206 31.58 -11.78 -13.79
CA MET A 206 30.47 -11.97 -12.88
C MET A 206 30.15 -10.68 -12.10
N PRO A 207 28.91 -10.50 -11.70
CA PRO A 207 28.55 -9.33 -10.91
C PRO A 207 29.29 -9.36 -9.57
N GLN A 208 29.99 -8.28 -9.29
CA GLN A 208 30.66 -8.07 -8.01
C GLN A 208 29.61 -7.79 -6.94
N THR A 209 29.45 -8.68 -5.97
CA THR A 209 28.55 -8.49 -4.84
C THR A 209 29.34 -8.19 -3.57
N THR A 210 28.85 -7.24 -2.80
CA THR A 210 29.46 -6.89 -1.50
C THR A 210 29.03 -7.85 -0.39
N ASP A 211 27.98 -8.63 -0.61
CA ASP A 211 27.48 -9.63 0.34
C ASP A 211 28.05 -11.02 0.00
N LEU A 212 28.81 -11.59 0.89
CA LEU A 212 29.40 -12.93 0.75
C LEU A 212 28.34 -14.05 0.62
N SER A 213 27.08 -13.76 0.91
CA SER A 213 25.95 -14.70 0.76
C SER A 213 25.25 -14.59 -0.59
N GLU A 214 25.65 -13.65 -1.43
CA GLU A 214 25.14 -13.46 -2.78
C GLU A 214 26.25 -13.72 -3.80
N GLY A 215 25.95 -14.42 -4.87
CA GLY A 215 26.95 -14.64 -5.92
C GLY A 215 26.43 -15.51 -7.06
N VAL A 216 27.13 -15.44 -8.15
CA VAL A 216 26.89 -16.32 -9.30
C VAL A 216 27.81 -17.52 -9.18
N CYS A 217 27.22 -18.71 -9.27
CA CYS A 217 27.93 -19.96 -9.38
C CYS A 217 27.85 -20.46 -10.83
N MET A 218 28.96 -20.97 -11.34
CA MET A 218 29.05 -21.61 -12.65
C MET A 218 29.29 -23.11 -12.48
N TYR A 219 28.52 -23.91 -13.20
CA TYR A 219 28.64 -25.38 -13.22
C TYR A 219 28.94 -25.84 -14.63
N TYR A 220 29.77 -26.88 -14.74
CA TYR A 220 30.01 -27.60 -15.96
C TYR A 220 29.73 -29.09 -15.74
N LYS A 221 28.86 -29.67 -16.57
CA LYS A 221 28.38 -31.07 -16.42
C LYS A 221 27.88 -31.41 -15.00
N GLY A 222 27.38 -30.41 -14.28
CA GLY A 222 26.84 -30.54 -12.91
C GLY A 222 27.86 -30.35 -11.79
N GLU A 223 29.15 -30.23 -12.08
CA GLU A 223 30.18 -29.90 -11.11
C GLU A 223 30.38 -28.38 -11.03
N MET A 224 30.57 -27.87 -9.83
CA MET A 224 30.79 -26.45 -9.62
C MET A 224 32.19 -26.06 -10.03
N VAL A 225 32.30 -25.15 -10.97
CA VAL A 225 33.56 -24.62 -11.52
C VAL A 225 34.00 -23.36 -10.81
N LEU A 226 33.05 -22.51 -10.54
CA LEU A 226 33.28 -21.17 -10.00
C LEU A 226 32.18 -20.77 -9.04
N GLY A 227 32.54 -20.01 -8.01
CA GLY A 227 31.62 -19.53 -7.00
C GLY A 227 31.74 -20.25 -5.67
N THR A 228 30.96 -19.89 -4.71
CA THR A 228 30.88 -20.54 -3.41
C THR A 228 29.45 -21.08 -3.21
N GLU A 229 29.34 -22.35 -2.93
CA GLU A 229 28.07 -22.97 -2.59
C GLU A 229 27.67 -22.49 -1.20
N ASN A 230 26.75 -21.59 -1.18
CA ASN A 230 26.16 -21.10 0.08
C ASN A 230 24.88 -21.88 0.35
N GLU A 231 24.82 -22.62 1.44
CA GLU A 231 23.60 -23.18 2.04
C GLU A 231 23.19 -22.41 3.32
N PRO A 232 22.96 -21.11 3.30
CA PRO A 232 22.33 -20.46 4.45
C PRO A 232 20.82 -20.54 4.29
N SER A 233 20.14 -20.78 5.41
CA SER A 233 18.69 -20.70 5.47
C SER A 233 18.19 -19.34 4.94
N GLY A 234 17.28 -19.35 3.94
CA GLY A 234 16.65 -18.15 3.40
C GLY A 234 17.24 -17.60 2.10
N VAL A 235 18.19 -18.29 1.48
CA VAL A 235 18.69 -17.96 0.14
C VAL A 235 17.74 -18.51 -0.92
N GLN A 236 17.44 -17.67 -1.93
CA GLN A 236 16.73 -18.10 -3.15
C GLN A 236 17.73 -18.28 -4.28
N ARG A 237 17.49 -19.27 -5.12
CA ARG A 237 18.33 -19.60 -6.26
C ARG A 237 17.58 -19.38 -7.57
N ILE A 238 18.20 -18.65 -8.51
CA ILE A 238 17.76 -18.54 -9.89
C ILE A 238 18.76 -19.33 -10.72
N GLN A 239 18.29 -20.26 -11.54
CA GLN A 239 19.14 -21.07 -12.40
C GLN A 239 18.87 -20.77 -13.85
N GLN A 240 19.95 -20.83 -14.66
CA GLN A 240 19.89 -20.71 -16.10
C GLN A 240 20.90 -21.68 -16.73
N VAL A 241 20.41 -22.44 -17.68
CA VAL A 241 21.26 -23.30 -18.47
C VAL A 241 21.81 -22.49 -19.65
N SER A 242 23.10 -22.64 -19.94
CA SER A 242 23.72 -22.08 -21.13
C SER A 242 23.43 -22.98 -22.32
N ASP A 243 23.22 -22.39 -23.48
CA ASP A 243 23.13 -23.12 -24.75
C ASP A 243 24.53 -23.57 -25.24
N TYR A 244 25.57 -23.25 -24.46
CA TYR A 244 26.95 -23.45 -24.82
C TYR A 244 27.65 -24.40 -23.82
N MET A 245 28.24 -25.50 -24.32
CA MET A 245 29.13 -26.41 -23.60
C MET A 245 28.57 -27.01 -22.30
N ASP A 246 27.30 -27.42 -22.22
CA ASP A 246 26.69 -28.02 -20.99
C ASP A 246 26.98 -27.24 -19.71
N MET A 247 27.13 -25.93 -19.83
CA MET A 247 27.30 -25.05 -18.69
C MET A 247 25.93 -24.63 -18.10
N SER A 248 25.88 -24.51 -16.79
CA SER A 248 24.73 -23.93 -16.10
C SER A 248 25.21 -22.92 -15.07
N PHE A 249 24.37 -21.94 -14.83
CA PHE A 249 24.65 -20.83 -13.92
C PHE A 249 23.56 -20.75 -12.89
N ALA A 250 23.94 -20.44 -11.65
CA ALA A 250 23.00 -20.17 -10.58
C ALA A 250 23.34 -18.84 -9.90
N TYR A 251 22.34 -18.05 -9.60
CA TYR A 251 22.50 -16.84 -8.80
C TYR A 251 21.84 -17.10 -7.45
N ASP A 252 22.64 -17.16 -6.41
CA ASP A 252 22.18 -17.28 -5.04
C ASP A 252 22.05 -15.89 -4.43
N TYR A 253 20.86 -15.56 -3.92
CA TYR A 253 20.58 -14.24 -3.33
C TYR A 253 19.61 -14.32 -2.17
N ARG A 254 19.71 -13.37 -1.26
CA ARG A 254 18.69 -13.17 -0.23
C ARG A 254 17.64 -12.21 -0.75
N PRO A 255 16.36 -12.64 -0.80
CA PRO A 255 15.31 -11.71 -1.20
C PRO A 255 15.31 -10.51 -0.27
N ALA A 256 15.22 -9.32 -0.85
CA ALA A 256 15.20 -8.08 -0.10
C ALA A 256 14.17 -8.19 1.03
N ALA A 257 14.62 -8.14 2.26
CA ALA A 257 13.74 -7.97 3.40
C ALA A 257 13.05 -6.61 3.21
N VAL A 258 11.79 -6.63 2.78
CA VAL A 258 10.97 -5.42 2.78
C VAL A 258 10.77 -5.05 4.23
N GLY A 259 11.76 -4.39 4.81
CA GLY A 259 11.70 -3.93 6.18
C GLY A 259 10.52 -2.99 6.31
N ILE A 260 9.66 -3.25 7.29
CA ILE A 260 8.57 -2.36 7.72
C ILE A 260 9.11 -0.93 7.94
N PHE A 261 10.41 -0.80 8.18
CA PHE A 261 11.16 0.45 8.37
C PHE A 261 11.68 1.12 7.10
N ASN A 262 11.28 0.69 5.89
CA ASN A 262 11.66 1.42 4.70
C ASN A 262 11.02 2.83 4.75
N TRP A 263 11.86 3.89 4.74
CA TRP A 263 11.42 5.29 4.84
C TRP A 263 10.36 5.66 3.80
N LYS A 264 10.46 5.17 2.57
CA LYS A 264 9.48 5.41 1.52
C LYS A 264 8.11 4.81 1.89
N TYR A 265 8.09 3.61 2.44
CA TYR A 265 6.87 2.97 2.91
C TYR A 265 6.26 3.74 4.10
N MET A 266 7.07 4.12 5.09
CA MET A 266 6.61 4.92 6.24
C MET A 266 6.01 6.26 5.79
N ALA A 267 6.64 6.94 4.82
CA ALA A 267 6.13 8.19 4.27
C ALA A 267 4.76 8.02 3.59
N THR A 268 4.57 6.98 2.78
CA THR A 268 3.26 6.70 2.14
C THR A 268 2.19 6.32 3.14
N MET A 269 2.52 5.54 4.17
CA MET A 269 1.62 5.24 5.29
C MET A 269 1.15 6.52 6.00
N MET A 270 2.10 7.41 6.32
CA MET A 270 1.79 8.70 6.94
C MET A 270 0.86 9.56 6.06
N GLN A 271 1.12 9.63 4.75
CA GLN A 271 0.27 10.35 3.79
C GLN A 271 -1.17 9.82 3.78
N ILE A 272 -1.36 8.50 3.77
CA ILE A 272 -2.67 7.86 3.80
C ILE A 272 -3.40 8.20 5.10
N ILE A 273 -2.74 8.12 6.25
CA ILE A 273 -3.32 8.45 7.55
C ILE A 273 -3.76 9.92 7.60
N VAL A 274 -2.90 10.85 7.15
CA VAL A 274 -3.20 12.29 7.09
C VAL A 274 -4.39 12.57 6.16
N PHE A 275 -4.44 11.91 5.00
CA PHE A 275 -5.55 12.03 4.05
C PHE A 275 -6.89 11.60 4.67
N PHE A 276 -6.95 10.43 5.32
CA PHE A 276 -8.17 9.96 5.98
C PHE A 276 -8.56 10.83 7.18
N ALA A 277 -7.58 11.33 7.94
CA ALA A 277 -7.84 12.28 9.02
C ALA A 277 -8.44 13.59 8.49
N GLY A 278 -7.94 14.09 7.36
CA GLY A 278 -8.49 15.26 6.68
C GLY A 278 -9.94 15.04 6.23
N ILE A 279 -10.23 13.92 5.57
CA ILE A 279 -11.60 13.56 5.18
C ILE A 279 -12.52 13.47 6.40
N PHE A 280 -12.06 12.84 7.48
CA PHE A 280 -12.84 12.74 8.71
C PHE A 280 -13.20 14.11 9.27
N LEU A 281 -12.25 15.04 9.37
CA LEU A 281 -12.51 16.41 9.85
C LEU A 281 -13.53 17.15 8.98
N VAL A 282 -13.43 16.99 7.63
CA VAL A 282 -14.39 17.57 6.69
C VAL A 282 -15.80 17.00 6.91
N ILE A 283 -15.92 15.67 7.04
CA ILE A 283 -17.20 15.00 7.28
C ILE A 283 -17.82 15.46 8.61
N VAL A 284 -17.03 15.54 9.69
CA VAL A 284 -17.50 16.04 10.99
C VAL A 284 -18.01 17.46 10.85
N ARG A 285 -17.28 18.35 10.16
CA ARG A 285 -17.67 19.75 9.97
C ARG A 285 -18.97 19.90 9.16
N ILE A 286 -19.09 19.10 8.09
CA ILE A 286 -20.31 19.09 7.27
C ILE A 286 -21.50 18.55 8.09
N SER A 287 -21.30 17.48 8.84
CA SER A 287 -22.33 16.86 9.66
C SER A 287 -22.83 17.81 10.77
N GLU A 288 -21.90 18.51 11.46
CA GLU A 288 -22.27 19.53 12.44
C GLU A 288 -23.17 20.60 11.83
N ARG A 289 -22.76 21.23 10.73
CA ARG A 289 -23.47 22.34 10.10
C ARG A 289 -24.77 21.92 9.41
N ARG A 290 -24.79 20.76 8.74
CA ARG A 290 -25.95 20.34 7.94
C ARG A 290 -26.99 19.54 8.71
N MET A 291 -26.60 18.79 9.74
CA MET A 291 -27.52 17.93 10.48
C MET A 291 -27.77 18.40 11.91
N PHE A 292 -26.72 18.70 12.68
CA PHE A 292 -26.87 18.94 14.11
C PHE A 292 -27.36 20.36 14.44
N ASP A 293 -26.89 21.39 13.73
CA ASP A 293 -27.32 22.75 13.97
C ASP A 293 -28.83 22.96 13.70
N PRO A 294 -29.42 22.44 12.60
CA PRO A 294 -30.86 22.50 12.35
C PRO A 294 -31.68 21.76 13.40
N VAL A 295 -31.27 20.56 13.79
CA VAL A 295 -31.96 19.79 14.85
C VAL A 295 -31.95 20.56 16.17
N LYS A 296 -30.82 21.19 16.49
CA LYS A 296 -30.70 22.00 17.70
C LYS A 296 -31.63 23.23 17.65
N GLN A 297 -31.70 23.93 16.51
CA GLN A 297 -32.60 25.06 16.31
C GLN A 297 -34.06 24.65 16.49
N LEU A 298 -34.52 23.53 15.93
CA LEU A 298 -35.82 22.96 16.12
C LEU A 298 -36.11 22.69 17.61
N LEU A 299 -35.17 22.05 18.30
CA LEU A 299 -35.32 21.69 19.69
C LEU A 299 -35.42 22.94 20.61
N ASP A 300 -34.57 23.93 20.33
CA ASP A 300 -34.59 25.21 21.03
C ASP A 300 -35.90 25.97 20.73
N GLY A 301 -36.40 25.88 19.47
CA GLY A 301 -37.73 26.42 19.09
C GLY A 301 -38.89 25.78 19.87
N PHE A 302 -38.91 24.44 19.95
CA PHE A 302 -39.91 23.74 20.77
C PHE A 302 -39.87 24.15 22.26
N HIS A 303 -38.68 24.32 22.81
CA HIS A 303 -38.55 24.81 24.21
C HIS A 303 -39.04 26.24 24.39
N GLN A 304 -38.91 27.09 23.38
CA GLN A 304 -39.48 28.44 23.43
C GLN A 304 -41.02 28.43 23.37
N MET A 305 -41.58 27.57 22.50
CA MET A 305 -43.03 27.36 22.42
C MET A 305 -43.61 26.83 23.76
N GLU A 306 -42.91 25.85 24.40
CA GLU A 306 -43.31 25.36 25.74
C GLU A 306 -43.38 26.48 26.79
N LYS A 307 -42.54 27.50 26.65
CA LYS A 307 -42.52 28.68 27.51
C LYS A 307 -43.57 29.75 27.11
N GLY A 308 -44.36 29.47 26.09
CA GLY A 308 -45.42 30.40 25.63
C GLY A 308 -44.94 31.40 24.58
N ASN A 309 -43.73 31.27 24.04
CA ASN A 309 -43.26 32.15 22.98
C ASN A 309 -43.65 31.57 21.60
N PHE A 310 -44.85 31.93 21.13
CA PHE A 310 -45.40 31.46 19.85
C PHE A 310 -45.07 32.40 18.67
N GLU A 311 -44.41 33.53 18.93
CA GLU A 311 -43.97 34.48 17.89
C GLU A 311 -42.65 34.05 17.24
N LEU A 312 -41.90 33.12 17.86
CA LEU A 312 -40.65 32.62 17.33
C LEU A 312 -40.88 32.00 15.96
N ARG A 313 -40.01 32.38 14.99
CA ARG A 313 -39.96 31.76 13.66
C ARG A 313 -38.55 31.29 13.39
N LEU A 314 -38.42 30.07 12.82
CA LEU A 314 -37.17 29.53 12.36
C LEU A 314 -36.90 29.99 10.93
N THR A 315 -35.63 30.31 10.59
CA THR A 315 -35.23 30.79 9.27
C THR A 315 -35.40 29.72 8.21
N GLN A 316 -36.10 30.03 7.10
CA GLN A 316 -36.46 29.08 6.05
C GLN A 316 -35.47 29.01 4.86
N ASP A 317 -34.27 29.52 4.99
CA ASP A 317 -33.27 29.62 3.88
C ASP A 317 -32.63 28.27 3.46
N ARG A 318 -33.43 27.19 3.54
CA ARG A 318 -32.95 25.84 3.26
C ARG A 318 -33.89 25.07 2.32
N ASN A 319 -33.33 24.45 1.26
CA ASN A 319 -34.07 23.60 0.33
C ASN A 319 -33.82 22.10 0.62
N ASP A 320 -33.76 21.72 1.90
CA ASP A 320 -33.59 20.33 2.35
C ASP A 320 -34.72 19.93 3.30
N ILE A 321 -34.72 18.67 3.76
CA ILE A 321 -35.73 18.15 4.70
C ILE A 321 -35.89 19.01 5.99
N PHE A 322 -34.82 19.69 6.40
CA PHE A 322 -34.87 20.59 7.56
C PHE A 322 -35.60 21.89 7.25
N GLY A 323 -35.55 22.34 5.99
CA GLY A 323 -36.37 23.45 5.53
C GLY A 323 -37.86 23.13 5.62
N GLU A 324 -38.28 21.92 5.22
CA GLU A 324 -39.68 21.46 5.37
C GLU A 324 -40.08 21.34 6.86
N LEU A 325 -39.19 20.86 7.72
CA LEU A 325 -39.41 20.78 9.14
C LEU A 325 -39.55 22.19 9.78
N PHE A 326 -38.77 23.16 9.37
CA PHE A 326 -38.87 24.56 9.83
C PHE A 326 -40.17 25.20 9.36
N TYR A 327 -40.58 24.92 8.12
CA TYR A 327 -41.88 25.36 7.62
C TYR A 327 -43.00 24.78 8.45
N GLY A 328 -43.02 23.48 8.70
CA GLY A 328 -44.02 22.81 9.55
C GLY A 328 -44.04 23.37 10.97
N PHE A 329 -42.88 23.62 11.58
CA PHE A 329 -42.77 24.26 12.89
C PHE A 329 -43.38 25.66 12.90
N ASN A 330 -43.02 26.50 11.94
CA ASN A 330 -43.51 27.86 11.83
C ASN A 330 -45.04 27.91 11.62
N HIS A 331 -45.56 27.00 10.79
CA HIS A 331 -46.98 26.86 10.55
C HIS A 331 -47.76 26.46 11.83
N MET A 332 -47.20 25.46 12.56
CA MET A 332 -47.78 25.06 13.86
C MET A 332 -47.76 26.22 14.88
N ALA A 333 -46.66 26.96 14.97
CA ALA A 333 -46.54 28.13 15.85
C ALA A 333 -47.58 29.19 15.51
N GLU A 334 -47.81 29.45 14.22
CA GLU A 334 -48.84 30.39 13.73
C GLU A 334 -50.26 29.92 14.09
N GLN A 335 -50.57 28.64 13.91
CA GLN A 335 -51.88 28.10 14.26
C GLN A 335 -52.14 28.15 15.76
N LEU A 336 -51.13 27.85 16.57
CA LEU A 336 -51.23 27.95 18.02
C LEU A 336 -51.45 29.39 18.46
N GLN A 337 -50.73 30.37 17.90
CA GLN A 337 -50.90 31.77 18.18
C GLN A 337 -52.34 32.21 17.87
N LYS A 338 -52.86 31.89 16.66
CA LYS A 338 -54.24 32.17 16.24
C LYS A 338 -55.28 31.58 17.21
N MET A 339 -55.09 30.34 17.65
CA MET A 339 -56.00 29.72 18.62
C MET A 339 -55.97 30.42 19.96
N ILE A 340 -54.81 30.86 20.42
CA ILE A 340 -54.69 31.61 21.70
C ILE A 340 -55.36 32.94 21.58
N ASP A 341 -55.19 33.66 20.48
CA ASP A 341 -55.83 34.93 20.21
C ASP A 341 -57.38 34.79 20.17
N GLN A 342 -57.90 33.78 19.46
CA GLN A 342 -59.33 33.45 19.41
C GLN A 342 -59.86 33.07 20.77
N LEU A 343 -59.18 32.27 21.57
CA LEU A 343 -59.62 31.97 22.97
C LEU A 343 -59.59 33.16 23.83
N SER A 344 -58.67 34.07 23.67
CA SER A 344 -58.59 35.31 24.40
C SER A 344 -59.82 36.25 24.09
N GLU A 345 -60.12 36.37 22.78
CA GLU A 345 -61.30 37.16 22.32
C GLU A 345 -62.60 36.53 22.78
N GLU A 346 -62.76 35.20 22.66
CA GLU A 346 -63.93 34.48 23.15
C GLU A 346 -64.12 34.70 24.68
N ARG A 347 -63.04 34.65 25.45
CA ARG A 347 -63.07 34.90 26.89
C ARG A 347 -63.50 36.35 27.21
N ALA A 348 -62.95 37.33 26.48
CA ALA A 348 -63.30 38.71 26.62
C ALA A 348 -64.81 38.94 26.34
N HIS A 349 -65.27 38.38 25.19
CA HIS A 349 -66.68 38.46 24.82
C HIS A 349 -67.62 37.78 25.85
N ARG A 350 -67.21 36.60 26.33
CA ARG A 350 -67.96 35.88 27.38
C ARG A 350 -68.01 36.69 28.69
N ASN A 351 -66.93 37.35 29.04
CA ASN A 351 -66.86 38.19 30.20
C ASN A 351 -67.75 39.43 30.02
N GLU A 352 -67.77 40.01 28.82
CA GLU A 352 -68.67 41.14 28.49
C GLU A 352 -70.13 40.74 28.60
N ILE A 353 -70.50 39.57 28.03
CA ILE A 353 -71.87 39.02 28.17
C ILE A 353 -72.24 38.83 29.66
N LYS A 354 -71.33 38.23 30.43
CA LYS A 354 -71.58 38.08 31.90
C LYS A 354 -71.77 39.40 32.58
N PHE A 355 -70.98 40.40 32.25
CA PHE A 355 -71.14 41.74 32.82
C PHE A 355 -72.48 42.38 32.44
N ARG A 356 -72.92 42.28 31.19
CA ARG A 356 -74.25 42.76 30.75
C ARG A 356 -75.38 42.02 31.44
N LEU A 357 -75.25 40.68 31.60
CA LEU A 357 -76.27 39.92 32.34
C LEU A 357 -76.39 40.36 33.81
N LEU A 358 -75.24 40.62 34.45
CA LEU A 358 -75.27 41.17 35.83
C LEU A 358 -75.90 42.57 35.93
N GLN A 359 -75.63 43.44 34.95
CA GLN A 359 -76.29 44.74 34.86
C GLN A 359 -77.79 44.60 34.63
N MET A 360 -78.30 43.66 33.86
CA MET A 360 -79.71 43.43 33.60
C MET A 360 -80.45 42.90 34.83
N GLN A 361 -79.77 42.29 35.82
CA GLN A 361 -80.40 41.86 37.08
C GLN A 361 -80.85 43.02 37.95
N ILE A 362 -80.30 44.22 37.72
CA ILE A 362 -80.80 45.44 38.33
C ILE A 362 -81.93 46.01 37.44
N LYS A 363 -83.18 45.64 37.67
CA LYS A 363 -84.29 46.15 36.85
C LYS A 363 -84.40 47.68 37.01
N PRO A 364 -84.01 48.48 36.00
CA PRO A 364 -84.01 49.95 36.15
C PRO A 364 -85.35 50.52 36.46
N HIS A 365 -86.38 49.91 35.87
CA HIS A 365 -87.74 50.32 36.11
C HIS A 365 -88.23 50.09 37.59
N PHE A 366 -87.75 49.00 38.21
CA PHE A 366 -88.04 48.74 39.62
C PHE A 366 -87.38 49.76 40.51
N LEU A 367 -86.12 50.15 40.27
CA LEU A 367 -85.45 51.22 40.99
C LEU A 367 -86.14 52.57 40.82
N TYR A 368 -86.53 52.87 39.57
CA TYR A 368 -87.29 54.11 39.29
C TYR A 368 -88.62 54.17 40.07
N ASN A 369 -89.36 53.07 40.07
CA ASN A 369 -90.63 52.99 40.83
C ASN A 369 -90.40 53.04 42.35
N LEU A 370 -89.33 52.44 42.84
CA LEU A 370 -88.95 52.53 44.26
C LEU A 370 -88.61 53.92 44.68
N PHE A 371 -87.81 54.66 43.93
CA PHE A 371 -87.48 56.05 44.21
C PHE A 371 -88.73 56.96 44.14
N ASN A 372 -89.60 56.76 43.18
CA ASN A 372 -90.86 57.48 43.08
C ASN A 372 -91.75 57.23 44.31
N ASN A 373 -91.82 55.96 44.75
CA ASN A 373 -92.58 55.64 45.97
C ASN A 373 -91.97 56.27 47.23
N MET A 374 -90.66 56.31 47.32
CA MET A 374 -89.94 56.97 48.42
C MET A 374 -90.18 58.47 48.43
N ILE A 375 -90.20 59.17 47.27
CA ILE A 375 -90.52 60.59 47.13
C ILE A 375 -91.97 60.86 47.52
N TRP A 376 -92.86 60.00 47.02
CA TRP A 376 -94.30 60.17 47.39
C TRP A 376 -94.55 60.00 48.89
N MET A 377 -93.89 58.98 49.56
CA MET A 377 -93.99 58.80 51.00
C MET A 377 -93.39 59.97 51.79
N MET A 378 -92.33 60.55 51.29
CA MET A 378 -91.67 61.73 51.87
C MET A 378 -92.59 62.96 51.78
N GLU A 379 -93.32 63.19 50.66
CA GLU A 379 -94.28 64.25 50.45
C GLU A 379 -95.53 64.14 51.40
N GLN A 380 -95.92 62.89 51.65
CA GLN A 380 -97.01 62.56 52.57
C GLN A 380 -96.57 62.66 54.06
N LYS A 381 -95.29 62.92 54.37
CA LYS A 381 -94.72 62.96 55.72
C LYS A 381 -94.83 61.60 56.47
N ASP A 382 -95.00 60.46 55.74
CA ASP A 382 -95.12 59.13 56.33
C ASP A 382 -93.72 58.52 56.50
N TYR A 383 -92.98 59.02 57.45
CA TYR A 383 -91.58 58.70 57.68
C TYR A 383 -91.34 57.22 58.16
N GLU A 384 -92.35 56.68 58.90
CA GLU A 384 -92.23 55.29 59.35
C GLU A 384 -92.24 54.30 58.19
N LYS A 385 -93.18 54.47 57.22
CA LYS A 385 -93.20 53.60 56.04
C LYS A 385 -92.01 53.84 55.09
N LEU A 386 -91.53 55.06 55.00
CA LEU A 386 -90.33 55.40 54.24
C LEU A 386 -89.11 54.69 54.79
N GLU A 387 -88.91 54.65 56.10
CA GLU A 387 -87.79 53.95 56.75
C GLU A 387 -87.84 52.45 56.48
N VAL A 388 -89.00 51.82 56.63
CA VAL A 388 -89.21 50.38 56.33
C VAL A 388 -88.94 50.08 54.87
N LEU A 389 -89.36 50.97 53.93
CA LEU A 389 -89.09 50.77 52.49
C LEU A 389 -87.61 50.90 52.19
N ILE A 390 -86.90 51.84 52.77
CA ILE A 390 -85.44 51.96 52.58
C ILE A 390 -84.70 50.75 53.16
N GLN A 391 -85.02 50.30 54.37
CA GLN A 391 -84.38 49.14 55.01
C GLN A 391 -84.67 47.88 54.27
N SER A 392 -85.90 47.60 53.80
CA SER A 392 -86.24 46.42 53.01
C SER A 392 -85.59 46.42 51.64
N THR A 393 -85.50 47.63 51.02
CA THR A 393 -84.77 47.76 49.72
C THR A 393 -83.27 47.51 49.88
N ALA A 394 -82.67 48.08 50.93
CA ALA A 394 -81.24 47.85 51.22
C ALA A 394 -80.97 46.37 51.50
N GLY A 395 -81.89 45.71 52.26
CA GLY A 395 -81.85 44.29 52.52
C GLY A 395 -81.93 43.43 51.21
N TYR A 396 -82.91 43.81 50.34
CA TYR A 396 -83.05 43.12 49.03
C TYR A 396 -81.77 43.21 48.15
N TYR A 397 -81.25 44.42 47.98
CA TYR A 397 -80.03 44.60 47.17
C TYR A 397 -78.83 44.00 47.82
N LYS A 398 -78.66 44.04 49.13
CA LYS A 398 -77.61 43.35 49.83
C LYS A 398 -77.63 41.83 49.60
N THR A 399 -78.85 41.25 49.61
CA THR A 399 -79.02 39.82 49.34
C THR A 399 -78.85 39.52 47.88
N ALA A 400 -79.37 40.29 46.94
CA ALA A 400 -79.25 40.13 45.53
C ALA A 400 -77.81 40.25 45.06
N LEU A 401 -77.01 41.19 45.59
CA LEU A 401 -75.56 41.31 45.28
C LEU A 401 -74.74 40.24 45.94
N ASN A 402 -75.09 39.70 47.09
CA ASN A 402 -74.41 38.61 47.72
C ASN A 402 -74.66 37.24 47.02
N PHE A 403 -75.84 37.04 46.39
CA PHE A 403 -76.04 35.87 45.54
C PHE A 403 -75.14 35.90 44.32
N GLY A 404 -74.87 37.03 43.66
CA GLY A 404 -73.96 37.20 42.57
C GLY A 404 -72.51 36.88 42.99
N ASN A 405 -72.10 37.21 44.19
CA ASN A 405 -70.72 36.89 44.66
C ASN A 405 -70.54 35.46 45.10
N ARG A 406 -71.57 34.74 45.53
CA ARG A 406 -71.48 33.32 45.87
C ARG A 406 -71.25 32.43 44.63
N ASP A 407 -71.89 32.77 43.53
CA ASP A 407 -71.68 32.00 42.27
C ASP A 407 -70.28 32.19 41.69
N ILE A 408 -69.69 33.38 41.90
CA ILE A 408 -68.28 33.63 41.50
C ILE A 408 -67.29 32.83 42.35
N LEU A 409 -67.47 32.71 43.64
CA LEU A 409 -66.65 31.95 44.57
C LEU A 409 -66.78 30.42 44.37
N LEU A 410 -67.96 29.91 43.96
CA LEU A 410 -68.16 28.50 43.63
C LEU A 410 -67.54 28.07 42.28
N MET A 411 -67.35 29.03 41.35
CA MET A 411 -66.64 28.75 40.10
C MET A 411 -65.12 28.77 40.23
N ASP A 412 -64.55 29.53 41.15
CA ASP A 412 -63.12 29.57 41.41
C ASP A 412 -62.64 28.34 42.19
N ASN A 413 -63.46 27.77 43.09
CA ASN A 413 -63.12 26.54 43.81
C ASN A 413 -63.23 25.22 42.98
N ARG A 414 -63.74 25.26 41.75
CA ARG A 414 -63.70 24.10 40.82
C ARG A 414 -62.47 24.05 39.89
N ARG A 415 -61.50 24.93 40.09
CA ARG A 415 -60.24 25.02 39.30
C ARG A 415 -59.00 24.77 40.13
N GLN A 416 -59.10 24.15 41.31
CA GLN A 416 -57.93 23.52 41.97
C GLN A 416 -57.85 22.02 41.73
#